data_3c07ab24b3ad9d3018b9fbb31877ad6d
#
_entry.id   3c07ab24b3ad9d3018b9fbb31877ad6d
#
_cell.length_a   1.000
_cell.length_b   1.000
_cell.length_c   1.000
_cell.angle_alpha   90.00
_cell.angle_beta   90.00
_cell.angle_gamma   90.00
#
_symmetry.space_group_name_H-M   'P 1'
#
loop_
_entity.id
_entity.type
_entity.pdbx_description
1 polymer ?
#
loop_
_entity_poly.entity_id
_entity_poly.type
_entity_poly.pdbx_seq_one_letter_code
_entity_poly.pdbx_strand_id
1 'polypeptide(L)'
;MAEVDTSGWTNWVLQDPQLGLPLLGLKHPPGWTAQGNVSWVPEHKESPEHHWFQVTDSERVGMVQGWPRFDFTWPGGAPGQPNGQGRTYLPPESPDRLLGTVLPQLLGPQATQPSRFDVQPLADWAQRFHVGPESISPGVTYSGLYAFVEALVAGRPRRHEVLGFHYSVTNQAAFSTITNHGLFVAVISADAATYDELRPTLYAILDGTLPNPAWTAAANQIGQTNTAEFAQRQASAQWTAFQAEQAGIAKVGQAAADLRNTQAGNAQAAFDAMMKPPPVAGTPGVSAQEAWRNELGGVTAVEDPNSREGNTKYVSSSTAVTWQNENGEVIETDDVNLDPNINSSTTWKVVRRY
;
A
#
# COMPACT_ATOMS: atom_id res chain seq x y z
N MET A 1 4.40 33.18 -29.38
CA MET A 1 5.18 32.31 -30.31
C MET A 1 4.65 32.55 -31.70
N ALA A 2 5.52 32.49 -32.74
CA ALA A 2 5.05 32.51 -34.14
C ALA A 2 4.15 31.29 -34.38
N GLU A 3 3.06 31.49 -35.12
CA GLU A 3 2.14 30.39 -35.49
C GLU A 3 2.88 29.48 -36.50
N VAL A 4 2.89 28.19 -36.22
CA VAL A 4 3.51 27.17 -37.07
C VAL A 4 2.46 26.64 -38.03
N ASP A 5 2.75 26.71 -39.35
CA ASP A 5 1.87 26.09 -40.36
C ASP A 5 1.98 24.59 -40.28
N THR A 6 0.89 23.94 -39.88
CA THR A 6 0.78 22.49 -39.76
C THR A 6 -0.03 21.83 -40.88
N SER A 7 -0.34 22.55 -41.96
CA SER A 7 -1.20 22.05 -43.05
C SER A 7 -0.62 20.84 -43.79
N GLY A 8 0.72 20.75 -43.89
CA GLY A 8 1.42 19.63 -44.51
C GLY A 8 1.89 18.52 -43.56
N TRP A 9 1.48 18.54 -42.30
CA TRP A 9 1.95 17.61 -41.32
C TRP A 9 1.27 16.22 -41.44
N THR A 10 1.98 15.21 -41.03
CA THR A 10 1.49 13.82 -40.97
C THR A 10 0.62 13.58 -39.72
N ASN A 11 -0.55 13.00 -39.89
CA ASN A 11 -1.37 12.56 -38.77
C ASN A 11 -0.84 11.23 -38.22
N TRP A 12 -0.77 11.13 -36.90
CA TRP A 12 -0.46 9.90 -36.20
C TRP A 12 -1.47 9.67 -35.08
N VAL A 13 -1.77 8.40 -34.81
CA VAL A 13 -2.76 7.98 -33.81
C VAL A 13 -2.17 6.89 -32.95
N LEU A 14 -2.21 7.06 -31.65
CA LEU A 14 -1.89 6.01 -30.71
C LEU A 14 -3.14 5.15 -30.47
N GLN A 15 -3.08 3.89 -30.88
CA GLN A 15 -4.17 2.93 -30.70
C GLN A 15 -4.00 2.17 -29.40
N ASP A 16 -5.10 1.97 -28.69
CA ASP A 16 -5.17 1.03 -27.58
C ASP A 16 -5.61 -0.34 -28.12
N PRO A 17 -4.74 -1.34 -28.09
CA PRO A 17 -5.06 -2.66 -28.64
C PRO A 17 -6.11 -3.41 -27.79
N GLN A 18 -6.25 -3.09 -26.50
CA GLN A 18 -7.19 -3.75 -25.61
C GLN A 18 -8.62 -3.22 -25.78
N LEU A 19 -8.77 -1.90 -25.89
CA LEU A 19 -10.09 -1.28 -26.10
C LEU A 19 -10.49 -1.20 -27.57
N GLY A 20 -9.54 -1.35 -28.49
CA GLY A 20 -9.78 -1.15 -29.94
C GLY A 20 -10.10 0.30 -30.28
N LEU A 21 -9.80 1.24 -29.41
CA LEU A 21 -10.06 2.67 -29.56
C LEU A 21 -8.75 3.45 -29.71
N PRO A 22 -8.73 4.54 -30.50
CA PRO A 22 -7.62 5.48 -30.45
C PRO A 22 -7.58 6.15 -29.08
N LEU A 23 -6.39 6.19 -28.46
CA LEU A 23 -6.16 6.90 -27.21
C LEU A 23 -6.02 8.40 -27.44
N LEU A 24 -5.14 8.76 -28.40
CA LEU A 24 -4.90 10.13 -28.79
C LEU A 24 -4.51 10.24 -30.25
N GLY A 25 -4.67 11.44 -30.82
CA GLY A 25 -4.18 11.80 -32.14
C GLY A 25 -3.26 13.02 -32.03
N LEU A 26 -2.24 13.07 -32.88
CA LEU A 26 -1.36 14.22 -33.02
C LEU A 26 -0.90 14.39 -34.47
N LYS A 27 -0.31 15.56 -34.74
CA LYS A 27 0.35 15.82 -36.01
C LYS A 27 1.84 16.10 -35.79
N HIS A 28 2.65 15.68 -36.75
CA HIS A 28 4.09 15.97 -36.74
C HIS A 28 4.60 16.34 -38.13
N PRO A 29 5.72 17.05 -38.23
CA PRO A 29 6.31 17.40 -39.52
C PRO A 29 6.64 16.17 -40.39
N PRO A 30 6.64 16.29 -41.70
CA PRO A 30 7.18 15.27 -42.59
C PRO A 30 8.62 14.91 -42.22
N GLY A 31 8.97 13.62 -42.28
CA GLY A 31 10.30 13.11 -41.92
C GLY A 31 10.53 12.86 -40.42
N TRP A 32 9.65 13.34 -39.55
CA TRP A 32 9.66 12.97 -38.13
C TRP A 32 9.00 11.60 -37.91
N THR A 33 9.36 10.94 -36.82
CA THR A 33 8.83 9.63 -36.46
C THR A 33 8.03 9.74 -35.16
N ALA A 34 6.81 9.22 -35.19
CA ALA A 34 5.98 9.08 -34.01
C ALA A 34 5.88 7.61 -33.60
N GLN A 35 6.02 7.34 -32.31
CA GLN A 35 5.87 6.00 -31.72
C GLN A 35 5.24 6.10 -30.34
N GLY A 36 4.65 5.00 -29.86
CA GLY A 36 4.04 4.93 -28.54
C GLY A 36 3.48 3.55 -28.25
N ASN A 37 3.07 3.37 -27.03
CA ASN A 37 2.47 2.12 -26.55
C ASN A 37 1.41 2.41 -25.50
N VAL A 38 0.38 1.56 -25.48
CA VAL A 38 -0.62 1.46 -24.42
C VAL A 38 -0.54 0.07 -23.84
N SER A 39 -0.39 -0.01 -22.53
CA SER A 39 -0.38 -1.29 -21.81
C SER A 39 -1.33 -1.22 -20.63
N TRP A 40 -1.93 -2.35 -20.31
CA TRP A 40 -2.84 -2.51 -19.19
C TRP A 40 -2.22 -3.45 -18.18
N VAL A 41 -2.16 -3.00 -16.93
CA VAL A 41 -1.64 -3.76 -15.79
C VAL A 41 -2.80 -4.00 -14.83
N PRO A 42 -3.47 -5.17 -14.89
CA PRO A 42 -4.68 -5.44 -14.12
C PRO A 42 -4.48 -5.38 -12.60
N GLU A 43 -3.25 -5.51 -12.14
CA GLU A 43 -2.85 -5.38 -10.74
C GLU A 43 -2.95 -3.93 -10.25
N HIS A 44 -2.80 -2.96 -11.14
CA HIS A 44 -2.92 -1.52 -10.86
C HIS A 44 -4.38 -1.09 -10.84
N LYS A 45 -5.10 -1.44 -9.76
CA LYS A 45 -6.57 -1.35 -9.70
C LYS A 45 -7.16 0.04 -9.94
N GLU A 46 -6.47 1.09 -9.50
CA GLU A 46 -6.95 2.46 -9.61
C GLU A 46 -6.53 3.13 -10.93
N SER A 47 -5.45 2.66 -11.53
CA SER A 47 -4.87 3.20 -12.75
C SER A 47 -4.22 2.08 -13.55
N PRO A 48 -5.03 1.18 -14.12
CA PRO A 48 -4.51 0.00 -14.80
C PRO A 48 -3.85 0.33 -16.14
N GLU A 49 -4.17 1.47 -16.73
CA GLU A 49 -3.61 1.88 -18.01
C GLU A 49 -2.28 2.62 -17.83
N HIS A 50 -1.32 2.26 -18.65
CA HIS A 50 -0.05 2.94 -18.82
C HIS A 50 0.17 3.22 -20.29
N HIS A 51 0.46 4.45 -20.64
CA HIS A 51 0.75 4.83 -22.01
C HIS A 51 1.89 5.82 -22.07
N TRP A 52 2.57 5.78 -23.18
CA TRP A 52 3.57 6.80 -23.52
C TRP A 52 3.57 7.01 -25.04
N PHE A 53 3.99 8.17 -25.47
CA PHE A 53 4.29 8.46 -26.86
C PHE A 53 5.54 9.30 -26.97
N GLN A 54 6.15 9.25 -28.14
CA GLN A 54 7.32 10.04 -28.47
C GLN A 54 7.28 10.42 -29.95
N VAL A 55 7.57 11.67 -30.22
CA VAL A 55 7.77 12.19 -31.59
C VAL A 55 9.17 12.73 -31.68
N THR A 56 9.96 12.26 -32.64
CA THR A 56 11.34 12.66 -32.86
C THR A 56 11.58 13.01 -34.31
N ASP A 57 12.50 13.93 -34.57
CA ASP A 57 13.00 14.17 -35.93
C ASP A 57 13.89 13.00 -36.41
N SER A 58 14.24 13.02 -37.71
CA SER A 58 15.07 11.98 -38.32
C SER A 58 16.48 11.90 -37.74
N GLU A 59 16.99 13.02 -37.20
CA GLU A 59 18.31 13.13 -36.56
C GLU A 59 18.25 12.98 -35.04
N ARG A 60 17.03 12.84 -34.46
CA ARG A 60 16.76 12.79 -33.04
C ARG A 60 17.24 14.03 -32.26
N VAL A 61 17.33 15.16 -32.95
CA VAL A 61 17.72 16.44 -32.34
C VAL A 61 16.55 17.03 -31.55
N GLY A 62 15.31 16.95 -32.12
CA GLY A 62 14.08 17.42 -31.47
C GLY A 62 13.21 16.26 -31.01
N MET A 63 12.56 16.43 -29.86
CA MET A 63 11.71 15.39 -29.25
C MET A 63 10.53 15.99 -28.50
N VAL A 64 9.35 15.44 -28.72
CA VAL A 64 8.17 15.60 -27.84
C VAL A 64 7.83 14.27 -27.25
N GLN A 65 7.63 14.20 -25.95
CA GLN A 65 7.35 12.97 -25.25
C GLN A 65 6.24 13.17 -24.20
N GLY A 66 5.23 12.28 -24.22
CA GLY A 66 4.24 12.15 -23.17
C GLY A 66 4.51 10.89 -22.36
N TRP A 67 4.51 11.02 -21.05
CA TRP A 67 4.83 9.95 -20.13
C TRP A 67 3.60 9.41 -19.43
N PRO A 68 3.66 8.15 -18.96
CA PRO A 68 2.65 7.65 -18.06
C PRO A 68 2.58 8.51 -16.80
N ARG A 69 1.43 8.48 -16.19
CA ARG A 69 1.18 9.13 -14.91
C ARG A 69 2.09 8.56 -13.82
N PHE A 70 2.72 9.40 -13.03
CA PHE A 70 3.46 9.01 -11.84
C PHE A 70 2.53 9.07 -10.63
N ASP A 71 2.19 7.93 -10.07
CA ASP A 71 1.26 7.80 -8.97
C ASP A 71 1.95 7.41 -7.66
N PHE A 72 1.65 8.14 -6.59
CA PHE A 72 2.21 7.93 -5.27
C PHE A 72 1.12 7.84 -4.20
N THR A 73 1.46 7.20 -3.09
CA THR A 73 0.56 7.07 -1.93
C THR A 73 1.35 7.20 -0.62
N TRP A 74 0.72 7.75 0.42
CA TRP A 74 1.30 7.89 1.75
C TRP A 74 0.21 8.00 2.83
N PRO A 75 0.36 7.44 4.06
CA PRO A 75 1.43 6.52 4.48
C PRO A 75 1.14 5.09 4.05
N GLY A 76 2.13 4.21 4.12
CA GLY A 76 1.87 2.81 3.81
C GLY A 76 3.07 1.89 3.90
N GLY A 77 4.20 2.23 3.32
CA GLY A 77 5.38 1.37 3.27
C GLY A 77 6.67 2.18 3.28
N ALA A 78 7.78 1.53 3.00
CA ALA A 78 9.06 2.24 2.86
C ALA A 78 9.04 3.14 1.62
N PRO A 79 9.52 4.39 1.69
CA PRO A 79 9.59 5.29 0.54
C PRO A 79 10.32 4.65 -0.65
N GLY A 80 9.79 4.85 -1.85
CA GLY A 80 10.35 4.28 -3.09
C GLY A 80 9.91 2.85 -3.40
N GLN A 81 9.22 2.16 -2.49
CA GLN A 81 8.70 0.81 -2.75
C GLN A 81 7.33 0.88 -3.43
N PRO A 82 7.04 -0.01 -4.40
CA PRO A 82 5.72 -0.10 -5.00
C PRO A 82 4.72 -0.69 -4.00
N ASN A 83 3.50 -0.17 -4.02
CA ASN A 83 2.37 -0.84 -3.39
C ASN A 83 1.77 -1.88 -4.34
N GLY A 84 0.96 -2.81 -3.83
CA GLY A 84 0.30 -3.83 -4.65
C GLY A 84 -0.79 -3.30 -5.60
N GLN A 85 -0.97 -1.97 -5.72
CA GLN A 85 -2.02 -1.32 -6.53
C GLN A 85 -1.44 -0.43 -7.65
N GLY A 86 -0.11 -0.44 -7.84
CA GLY A 86 0.57 0.31 -8.89
C GLY A 86 1.04 1.70 -8.51
N ARG A 87 0.97 2.05 -7.23
CA ARG A 87 1.53 3.31 -6.72
C ARG A 87 2.85 3.07 -6.00
N THR A 88 3.68 4.09 -5.95
CA THR A 88 4.90 4.07 -5.14
C THR A 88 4.66 4.79 -3.82
N TYR A 89 5.17 4.24 -2.71
CA TYR A 89 5.12 4.93 -1.43
C TYR A 89 6.07 6.13 -1.45
N LEU A 90 5.50 7.33 -1.36
CA LEU A 90 6.26 8.57 -1.28
C LEU A 90 5.49 9.57 -0.41
N PRO A 91 6.14 10.24 0.56
CA PRO A 91 5.53 11.34 1.31
C PRO A 91 5.02 12.43 0.36
N PRO A 92 3.91 13.14 0.71
CA PRO A 92 3.48 14.30 -0.03
C PRO A 92 4.58 15.37 -0.04
N GLU A 93 4.96 15.81 -1.22
CA GLU A 93 5.96 16.83 -1.44
C GLU A 93 5.40 17.95 -2.31
N SER A 94 6.09 19.09 -2.33
CA SER A 94 5.78 20.16 -3.26
C SER A 94 6.00 19.69 -4.71
N PRO A 95 5.26 20.23 -5.69
CA PRO A 95 5.36 19.80 -7.09
C PRO A 95 6.79 19.86 -7.66
N ASP A 96 7.58 20.86 -7.26
CA ASP A 96 8.98 21.02 -7.67
C ASP A 96 9.89 19.90 -7.15
N ARG A 97 9.73 19.50 -5.87
CA ARG A 97 10.49 18.38 -5.30
C ARG A 97 10.06 17.05 -5.91
N LEU A 98 8.77 16.86 -6.10
CA LEU A 98 8.25 15.67 -6.73
C LEU A 98 8.74 15.53 -8.16
N LEU A 99 8.74 16.64 -8.93
CA LEU A 99 9.35 16.66 -10.27
C LEU A 99 10.85 16.32 -10.20
N GLY A 100 11.59 16.85 -9.23
CA GLY A 100 13.00 16.51 -9.02
C GLY A 100 13.23 15.02 -8.79
N THR A 101 12.32 14.35 -8.08
CA THR A 101 12.37 12.91 -7.83
C THR A 101 12.18 12.08 -9.11
N VAL A 102 11.30 12.49 -10.02
CA VAL A 102 11.04 11.76 -11.27
C VAL A 102 11.92 12.20 -12.43
N LEU A 103 12.61 13.34 -12.31
CA LEU A 103 13.42 13.93 -13.36
C LEU A 103 14.48 13.00 -13.97
N PRO A 104 15.24 12.19 -13.20
CA PRO A 104 16.19 11.23 -13.77
C PRO A 104 15.53 10.24 -14.75
N GLN A 105 14.30 9.82 -14.44
CA GLN A 105 13.54 8.92 -15.32
C GLN A 105 13.09 9.65 -16.60
N LEU A 106 12.70 10.92 -16.50
CA LEU A 106 12.28 11.75 -17.63
C LEU A 106 13.43 12.05 -18.59
N LEU A 107 14.62 12.31 -18.06
CA LEU A 107 15.80 12.61 -18.87
C LEU A 107 16.48 11.35 -19.43
N GLY A 108 16.20 10.18 -18.83
CA GLY A 108 16.77 8.90 -19.21
C GLY A 108 18.15 8.60 -18.59
N PRO A 109 18.59 7.33 -18.69
CA PRO A 109 19.76 6.83 -17.95
C PRO A 109 21.10 7.42 -18.42
N GLN A 110 21.13 8.08 -19.58
CA GLN A 110 22.35 8.69 -20.13
C GLN A 110 22.45 10.18 -19.80
N ALA A 111 21.49 10.71 -19.03
CA ALA A 111 21.54 12.11 -18.59
C ALA A 111 22.43 12.28 -17.37
N THR A 112 23.21 13.35 -17.35
CA THR A 112 23.91 13.81 -16.16
C THR A 112 22.96 14.58 -15.25
N GLN A 113 23.41 14.92 -14.03
CA GLN A 113 22.66 15.87 -13.22
C GLN A 113 22.46 17.18 -13.99
N PRO A 114 21.26 17.79 -13.91
CA PRO A 114 20.99 19.06 -14.56
C PRO A 114 21.97 20.14 -14.10
N SER A 115 22.49 20.91 -15.05
CA SER A 115 23.22 22.14 -14.77
C SER A 115 22.29 23.31 -14.44
N ARG A 116 21.03 23.22 -14.89
CA ARG A 116 19.96 24.16 -14.61
C ARG A 116 18.64 23.42 -14.45
N PHE A 117 17.90 23.77 -13.38
CA PHE A 117 16.56 23.21 -13.08
C PHE A 117 15.71 24.31 -12.43
N ASP A 118 14.91 24.98 -13.25
CA ASP A 118 14.03 26.07 -12.82
C ASP A 118 12.58 25.61 -12.92
N VAL A 119 11.86 25.59 -11.81
CA VAL A 119 10.43 25.22 -11.76
C VAL A 119 9.57 26.44 -11.53
N GLN A 120 8.47 26.55 -12.26
CA GLN A 120 7.50 27.64 -12.20
C GLN A 120 6.08 27.11 -12.26
N PRO A 121 5.08 27.81 -11.69
CA PRO A 121 3.67 27.49 -11.89
C PRO A 121 3.28 27.60 -13.37
N LEU A 122 2.47 26.66 -13.86
CA LEU A 122 1.85 26.67 -15.18
C LEU A 122 0.36 27.00 -15.02
N ALA A 123 -0.04 28.22 -15.31
CA ALA A 123 -1.40 28.69 -15.07
C ALA A 123 -2.42 28.05 -16.05
N ASP A 124 -2.02 27.81 -17.29
CA ASP A 124 -2.85 27.29 -18.38
C ASP A 124 -2.80 25.76 -18.53
N TRP A 125 -2.35 25.04 -17.47
CA TRP A 125 -2.15 23.60 -17.48
C TRP A 125 -3.43 22.83 -17.90
N ALA A 126 -4.59 23.22 -17.40
CA ALA A 126 -5.85 22.55 -17.70
C ALA A 126 -6.20 22.62 -19.19
N GLN A 127 -5.96 23.77 -19.81
CA GLN A 127 -6.16 23.94 -21.25
C GLN A 127 -5.18 23.08 -22.05
N ARG A 128 -3.88 23.09 -21.69
CA ARG A 128 -2.83 22.36 -22.40
C ARG A 128 -3.02 20.85 -22.34
N PHE A 129 -3.48 20.34 -21.22
CA PHE A 129 -3.72 18.92 -21.02
C PHE A 129 -5.17 18.51 -21.31
N HIS A 130 -5.97 19.40 -21.90
CA HIS A 130 -7.38 19.16 -22.22
C HIS A 130 -8.21 18.66 -21.02
N VAL A 131 -7.90 19.16 -19.81
CA VAL A 131 -8.63 18.80 -18.58
C VAL A 131 -9.83 19.74 -18.46
N GLY A 132 -11.00 19.23 -18.78
CA GLY A 132 -12.25 19.96 -18.61
C GLY A 132 -12.69 20.04 -17.14
N PRO A 133 -13.61 20.98 -16.79
CA PRO A 133 -14.14 21.10 -15.45
C PRO A 133 -14.76 19.82 -14.91
N GLU A 134 -15.32 18.99 -15.78
CA GLU A 134 -15.92 17.68 -15.47
C GLU A 134 -14.91 16.63 -15.04
N SER A 135 -13.63 16.82 -15.41
CA SER A 135 -12.51 15.95 -15.05
C SER A 135 -11.88 16.32 -13.70
N ILE A 136 -12.26 17.47 -13.15
CA ILE A 136 -11.77 17.95 -11.86
C ILE A 136 -12.60 17.33 -10.73
N SER A 137 -12.04 16.36 -10.06
CA SER A 137 -12.73 15.66 -8.96
C SER A 137 -12.80 16.54 -7.71
N PRO A 138 -13.99 16.63 -7.04
CA PRO A 138 -14.11 17.32 -5.77
C PRO A 138 -13.15 16.77 -4.71
N GLY A 139 -12.52 17.66 -3.94
CA GLY A 139 -11.57 17.28 -2.88
C GLY A 139 -10.17 16.94 -3.37
N VAL A 140 -9.92 17.00 -4.68
CA VAL A 140 -8.58 16.87 -5.26
C VAL A 140 -8.00 18.27 -5.50
N THR A 141 -6.77 18.48 -5.04
CA THR A 141 -6.02 19.71 -5.34
C THR A 141 -5.21 19.48 -6.60
N TYR A 142 -5.25 20.44 -7.51
CA TYR A 142 -4.46 20.44 -8.75
C TYR A 142 -3.57 21.66 -8.81
N SER A 143 -2.37 21.50 -9.35
CA SER A 143 -1.44 22.60 -9.62
C SER A 143 -0.62 22.32 -10.87
N GLY A 144 -0.62 23.27 -11.81
CA GLY A 144 0.21 23.19 -13.00
C GLY A 144 1.67 23.48 -12.68
N LEU A 145 2.56 22.81 -13.37
CA LEU A 145 4.00 23.02 -13.27
C LEU A 145 4.65 23.11 -14.65
N TYR A 146 5.64 23.95 -14.73
CA TYR A 146 6.55 24.08 -15.85
C TYR A 146 7.97 24.04 -15.31
N ALA A 147 8.85 23.29 -15.95
CA ALA A 147 10.27 23.32 -15.61
C ALA A 147 11.13 23.46 -16.85
N PHE A 148 12.15 24.31 -16.74
CA PHE A 148 13.21 24.40 -17.72
C PHE A 148 14.45 23.67 -17.17
N VAL A 149 15.02 22.79 -18.00
CA VAL A 149 16.11 21.90 -17.59
C VAL A 149 17.20 21.91 -18.62
N GLU A 150 18.45 22.14 -18.21
CA GLU A 150 19.64 21.94 -19.03
C GLU A 150 20.45 20.78 -18.47
N ALA A 151 20.76 19.80 -19.32
CA ALA A 151 21.53 18.63 -18.94
C ALA A 151 22.38 18.12 -20.12
N LEU A 152 23.41 17.34 -19.82
CA LEU A 152 24.09 16.56 -20.86
C LEU A 152 23.35 15.21 -20.98
N VAL A 153 22.96 14.85 -22.18
CA VAL A 153 22.37 13.54 -22.49
C VAL A 153 23.30 12.86 -23.51
N ALA A 154 23.87 11.74 -23.14
CA ALA A 154 24.91 11.06 -23.94
C ALA A 154 26.08 12.00 -24.34
N GLY A 155 26.47 12.90 -23.41
CA GLY A 155 27.55 13.86 -23.62
C GLY A 155 27.19 15.11 -24.48
N ARG A 156 25.94 15.23 -24.95
CA ARG A 156 25.46 16.35 -25.72
C ARG A 156 24.66 17.32 -24.83
N PRO A 157 24.93 18.64 -24.90
CA PRO A 157 24.10 19.61 -24.19
C PRO A 157 22.67 19.63 -24.75
N ARG A 158 21.69 19.42 -23.90
CA ARG A 158 20.28 19.44 -24.26
C ARG A 158 19.51 20.39 -23.37
N ARG A 159 18.48 20.99 -23.95
CA ARG A 159 17.46 21.76 -23.25
C ARG A 159 16.17 20.98 -23.26
N HIS A 160 15.50 20.96 -22.11
CA HIS A 160 14.22 20.30 -21.92
C HIS A 160 13.26 21.32 -21.28
N GLU A 161 12.04 21.32 -21.75
CA GLU A 161 10.93 21.89 -20.99
C GLU A 161 10.00 20.75 -20.56
N VAL A 162 9.69 20.70 -19.28
CA VAL A 162 8.75 19.76 -18.69
C VAL A 162 7.50 20.53 -18.35
N LEU A 163 6.39 20.15 -18.98
CA LEU A 163 5.07 20.70 -18.71
C LEU A 163 4.24 19.63 -18.02
N GLY A 164 3.47 20.01 -17.01
CA GLY A 164 2.67 19.02 -16.31
C GLY A 164 1.71 19.63 -15.31
N PHE A 165 1.05 18.75 -14.61
CA PHE A 165 0.28 19.11 -13.44
C PHE A 165 0.42 18.05 -12.35
N HIS A 166 0.43 18.52 -11.13
CA HIS A 166 0.38 17.73 -9.92
C HIS A 166 -1.07 17.64 -9.45
N TYR A 167 -1.48 16.46 -8.98
CA TYR A 167 -2.72 16.28 -8.23
C TYR A 167 -2.44 15.70 -6.86
N SER A 168 -3.29 16.04 -5.88
CA SER A 168 -3.21 15.49 -4.53
C SER A 168 -4.61 15.39 -3.94
N VAL A 169 -4.90 14.23 -3.32
CA VAL A 169 -6.13 13.98 -2.58
C VAL A 169 -5.81 13.31 -1.27
N THR A 170 -6.38 13.84 -0.19
CA THR A 170 -6.21 13.30 1.16
C THR A 170 -7.52 12.71 1.65
N ASN A 171 -7.51 11.42 1.94
CA ASN A 171 -8.65 10.67 2.45
C ASN A 171 -8.43 10.35 3.93
N GLN A 172 -9.39 10.65 4.76
CA GLN A 172 -9.39 10.23 6.17
C GLN A 172 -10.10 8.88 6.28
N ALA A 173 -9.37 7.86 6.72
CA ALA A 173 -9.93 6.59 7.18
C ALA A 173 -10.04 6.59 8.71
N ALA A 174 -10.78 5.64 9.29
CA ALA A 174 -11.07 5.61 10.72
C ALA A 174 -9.84 5.71 11.64
N PHE A 175 -8.67 5.24 11.19
CA PHE A 175 -7.44 5.20 11.98
C PHE A 175 -6.20 5.73 11.25
N SER A 176 -6.35 6.26 10.04
CA SER A 176 -5.22 6.75 9.25
C SER A 176 -5.65 7.82 8.26
N THR A 177 -4.71 8.68 7.90
CA THR A 177 -4.86 9.64 6.82
C THR A 177 -4.02 9.15 5.65
N ILE A 178 -4.64 8.93 4.50
CA ILE A 178 -3.95 8.48 3.28
C ILE A 178 -3.97 9.62 2.28
N THR A 179 -2.80 10.02 1.80
CA THR A 179 -2.67 10.99 0.72
C THR A 179 -2.22 10.27 -0.55
N ASN A 180 -3.05 10.37 -1.59
CA ASN A 180 -2.70 9.95 -2.93
C ASN A 180 -2.33 11.20 -3.74
N HIS A 181 -1.21 11.15 -4.42
CA HIS A 181 -0.73 12.28 -5.23
C HIS A 181 0.04 11.79 -6.44
N GLY A 182 0.25 12.65 -7.43
CA GLY A 182 0.98 12.25 -8.61
C GLY A 182 1.24 13.40 -9.59
N LEU A 183 1.92 13.05 -10.66
CA LEU A 183 2.29 13.94 -11.74
C LEU A 183 1.85 13.40 -13.09
N PHE A 184 1.28 14.27 -13.90
CA PHE A 184 1.17 14.11 -15.34
C PHE A 184 2.20 15.03 -15.99
N VAL A 185 3.03 14.51 -16.88
CA VAL A 185 4.07 15.31 -17.52
C VAL A 185 4.20 15.03 -19.01
N ALA A 186 4.52 16.06 -19.76
CA ALA A 186 5.04 16.00 -21.11
C ALA A 186 6.40 16.70 -21.16
N VAL A 187 7.28 16.21 -22.01
CA VAL A 187 8.63 16.76 -22.18
C VAL A 187 8.84 17.16 -23.62
N ILE A 188 9.26 18.39 -23.86
CA ILE A 188 9.84 18.80 -25.12
C ILE A 188 11.35 18.98 -24.95
N SER A 189 12.12 18.57 -25.92
CA SER A 189 13.58 18.55 -25.81
C SER A 189 14.24 18.70 -27.15
N ALA A 190 15.37 19.39 -27.19
CA ALA A 190 16.25 19.45 -28.34
C ALA A 190 17.70 19.69 -27.92
N ASP A 191 18.66 19.50 -28.84
CA ASP A 191 20.02 19.93 -28.61
C ASP A 191 20.04 21.43 -28.31
N ALA A 192 20.88 21.88 -27.37
CA ALA A 192 20.90 23.26 -26.90
C ALA A 192 21.14 24.28 -28.02
N ALA A 193 21.87 23.88 -29.06
CA ALA A 193 22.20 24.75 -30.22
C ALA A 193 20.99 25.00 -31.14
N THR A 194 20.06 24.06 -31.23
CA THR A 194 18.89 24.12 -32.14
C THR A 194 17.58 24.30 -31.39
N TYR A 195 17.61 24.34 -30.07
CA TYR A 195 16.43 24.36 -29.22
C TYR A 195 15.49 25.53 -29.55
N ASP A 196 16.05 26.75 -29.64
CA ASP A 196 15.24 27.95 -29.83
C ASP A 196 14.56 27.98 -31.21
N GLU A 197 15.18 27.36 -32.23
CA GLU A 197 14.64 27.19 -33.58
C GLU A 197 13.51 26.16 -33.58
N LEU A 198 13.72 24.99 -32.94
CA LEU A 198 12.78 23.89 -32.95
C LEU A 198 11.61 24.06 -31.94
N ARG A 199 11.80 24.89 -30.94
CA ARG A 199 10.84 25.10 -29.85
C ARG A 199 9.40 25.35 -30.32
N PRO A 200 9.16 26.26 -31.30
CA PRO A 200 7.80 26.48 -31.81
C PRO A 200 7.17 25.20 -32.39
N THR A 201 7.95 24.41 -33.15
CA THR A 201 7.50 23.13 -33.74
C THR A 201 7.18 22.11 -32.67
N LEU A 202 8.02 21.97 -31.64
CA LEU A 202 7.81 21.07 -30.52
C LEU A 202 6.53 21.42 -29.77
N TYR A 203 6.27 22.69 -29.52
CA TYR A 203 5.02 23.15 -28.94
C TYR A 203 3.80 22.88 -29.81
N ALA A 204 3.91 23.10 -31.12
CA ALA A 204 2.82 22.86 -32.05
C ALA A 204 2.43 21.36 -32.10
N ILE A 205 3.40 20.43 -31.93
CA ILE A 205 3.13 19.02 -31.78
C ILE A 205 2.39 18.73 -30.46
N LEU A 206 2.90 19.27 -29.34
CA LEU A 206 2.32 19.04 -28.02
C LEU A 206 0.92 19.65 -27.90
N ASP A 207 0.75 20.92 -28.27
CA ASP A 207 -0.53 21.61 -28.21
C ASP A 207 -1.56 21.03 -29.21
N GLY A 208 -1.09 20.37 -30.28
CA GLY A 208 -1.90 19.66 -31.26
C GLY A 208 -2.21 18.20 -30.87
N THR A 209 -1.74 17.74 -29.72
CA THR A 209 -2.05 16.39 -29.22
C THR A 209 -3.45 16.38 -28.60
N LEU A 210 -4.36 15.63 -29.22
CA LEU A 210 -5.77 15.57 -28.83
C LEU A 210 -6.11 14.21 -28.22
N PRO A 211 -6.47 14.14 -26.95
CA PRO A 211 -6.97 12.91 -26.34
C PRO A 211 -8.34 12.54 -26.93
N ASN A 212 -8.64 11.25 -27.00
CA ASN A 212 -9.95 10.75 -27.42
C ASN A 212 -10.91 10.67 -26.21
N PRO A 213 -11.97 11.47 -26.15
CA PRO A 213 -12.92 11.43 -25.03
C PRO A 213 -13.60 10.07 -24.84
N ALA A 214 -13.86 9.34 -25.93
CA ALA A 214 -14.46 8.01 -25.86
C ALA A 214 -13.51 6.99 -25.20
N TRP A 215 -12.21 7.06 -25.49
CA TRP A 215 -11.20 6.24 -24.81
C TRP A 215 -11.11 6.63 -23.33
N THR A 216 -11.03 7.91 -23.01
CA THR A 216 -10.97 8.41 -21.63
C THR A 216 -12.18 7.93 -20.82
N ALA A 217 -13.39 7.99 -21.39
CA ALA A 217 -14.59 7.51 -20.73
C ALA A 217 -14.54 5.98 -20.47
N ALA A 218 -14.10 5.20 -21.46
CA ALA A 218 -13.97 3.74 -21.33
C ALA A 218 -12.91 3.34 -20.30
N ALA A 219 -11.74 4.00 -20.31
CA ALA A 219 -10.67 3.77 -19.34
C ALA A 219 -11.11 4.10 -17.90
N ASN A 220 -11.78 5.24 -17.71
CA ASN A 220 -12.34 5.64 -16.42
C ASN A 220 -13.38 4.63 -15.91
N GLN A 221 -14.23 4.10 -16.78
CA GLN A 221 -15.22 3.08 -16.41
C GLN A 221 -14.54 1.79 -15.92
N ILE A 222 -13.47 1.35 -16.59
CA ILE A 222 -12.68 0.19 -16.14
C ILE A 222 -12.04 0.47 -14.77
N GLY A 223 -11.42 1.64 -14.58
CA GLY A 223 -10.83 2.04 -13.30
C GLY A 223 -11.88 2.03 -12.16
N GLN A 224 -13.06 2.60 -12.40
CA GLN A 224 -14.16 2.59 -11.43
C GLN A 224 -14.64 1.18 -11.10
N THR A 225 -14.81 0.32 -12.11
CA THR A 225 -15.21 -1.08 -11.92
C THR A 225 -14.18 -1.83 -11.10
N ASN A 226 -12.89 -1.72 -11.44
CA ASN A 226 -11.81 -2.35 -10.72
C ASN A 226 -11.72 -1.89 -9.25
N THR A 227 -11.90 -0.58 -9.02
CA THR A 227 -11.91 -0.01 -7.67
C THR A 227 -13.10 -0.53 -6.85
N ALA A 228 -14.29 -0.60 -7.44
CA ALA A 228 -15.49 -1.14 -6.79
C ALA A 228 -15.32 -2.63 -6.44
N GLU A 229 -14.83 -3.44 -7.37
CA GLU A 229 -14.55 -4.86 -7.14
C GLU A 229 -13.49 -5.05 -6.04
N PHE A 230 -12.43 -4.24 -6.04
CA PHE A 230 -11.40 -4.29 -5.01
C PHE A 230 -11.97 -3.95 -3.63
N ALA A 231 -12.77 -2.90 -3.52
CA ALA A 231 -13.45 -2.52 -2.29
C ALA A 231 -14.39 -3.62 -1.79
N GLN A 232 -15.13 -4.26 -2.69
CA GLN A 232 -16.00 -5.38 -2.35
C GLN A 232 -15.20 -6.60 -1.85
N ARG A 233 -14.08 -6.93 -2.48
CA ARG A 233 -13.19 -8.02 -2.03
C ARG A 233 -12.59 -7.72 -0.66
N GLN A 234 -12.15 -6.50 -0.42
CA GLN A 234 -11.67 -6.08 0.90
C GLN A 234 -12.75 -6.19 1.98
N ALA A 235 -13.95 -5.68 1.71
CA ALA A 235 -15.08 -5.79 2.63
C ALA A 235 -15.43 -7.25 2.93
N SER A 236 -15.43 -8.11 1.91
CA SER A 236 -15.66 -9.55 2.08
C SER A 236 -14.57 -10.24 2.90
N ALA A 237 -13.30 -9.88 2.67
CA ALA A 237 -12.18 -10.40 3.44
C ALA A 237 -12.24 -9.96 4.91
N GLN A 238 -12.55 -8.69 5.18
CA GLN A 238 -12.74 -8.16 6.53
C GLN A 238 -13.91 -8.83 7.23
N TRP A 239 -15.03 -9.04 6.53
CA TRP A 239 -16.17 -9.76 7.06
C TRP A 239 -15.84 -11.22 7.41
N THR A 240 -15.09 -11.91 6.55
CA THR A 240 -14.63 -13.28 6.80
C THR A 240 -13.69 -13.34 8.01
N ALA A 241 -12.76 -12.39 8.12
CA ALA A 241 -11.86 -12.28 9.27
C ALA A 241 -12.64 -12.02 10.57
N PHE A 242 -13.61 -11.11 10.54
CA PHE A 242 -14.50 -10.84 11.67
C PHE A 242 -15.30 -12.07 12.08
N GLN A 243 -15.87 -12.83 11.13
CA GLN A 243 -16.57 -14.07 11.43
C GLN A 243 -15.64 -15.13 12.06
N ALA A 244 -14.40 -15.23 11.56
CA ALA A 244 -13.41 -16.15 12.13
C ALA A 244 -13.04 -15.76 13.57
N GLU A 245 -12.88 -14.47 13.84
CA GLU A 245 -12.64 -13.94 15.19
C GLU A 245 -13.83 -14.23 16.12
N GLN A 246 -15.06 -13.97 15.69
CA GLN A 246 -16.27 -14.31 16.47
C GLN A 246 -16.38 -15.80 16.75
N ALA A 247 -16.07 -16.64 15.77
CA ALA A 247 -16.03 -18.10 15.98
C ALA A 247 -14.92 -18.51 16.96
N GLY A 248 -13.77 -17.83 16.94
CA GLY A 248 -12.69 -17.99 17.90
C GLY A 248 -13.14 -17.65 19.33
N ILE A 249 -13.75 -16.47 19.51
CA ILE A 249 -14.31 -16.04 20.81
C ILE A 249 -15.37 -17.03 21.33
N ALA A 250 -16.25 -17.52 20.46
CA ALA A 250 -17.26 -18.51 20.84
C ALA A 250 -16.62 -19.83 21.31
N LYS A 251 -15.58 -20.32 20.62
CA LYS A 251 -14.82 -21.52 21.03
C LYS A 251 -14.14 -21.33 22.38
N VAL A 252 -13.53 -20.18 22.63
CA VAL A 252 -12.92 -19.87 23.94
C VAL A 252 -13.99 -19.82 25.03
N GLY A 253 -15.14 -19.21 24.75
CA GLY A 253 -16.29 -19.23 25.68
C GLY A 253 -16.79 -20.64 25.99
N GLN A 254 -16.89 -21.50 25.00
CA GLN A 254 -17.26 -22.90 25.17
C GLN A 254 -16.23 -23.66 26.04
N ALA A 255 -14.95 -23.54 25.71
CA ALA A 255 -13.88 -24.17 26.46
C ALA A 255 -13.87 -23.72 27.95
N ALA A 256 -14.10 -22.42 28.20
CA ALA A 256 -14.22 -21.90 29.55
C ALA A 256 -15.45 -22.47 30.32
N ALA A 257 -16.58 -22.67 29.63
CA ALA A 257 -17.75 -23.28 30.19
C ALA A 257 -17.50 -24.76 30.51
N ASP A 258 -16.87 -25.50 29.61
CA ASP A 258 -16.52 -26.92 29.80
C ASP A 258 -15.54 -27.09 30.97
N LEU A 259 -14.55 -26.19 31.08
CA LEU A 259 -13.63 -26.18 32.23
C LEU A 259 -14.36 -25.97 33.56
N ARG A 260 -15.29 -24.99 33.62
CA ARG A 260 -16.11 -24.76 34.82
C ARG A 260 -16.96 -25.99 35.19
N ASN A 261 -17.58 -26.63 34.20
CA ASN A 261 -18.37 -27.83 34.43
C ASN A 261 -17.50 -28.99 34.94
N THR A 262 -16.30 -29.14 34.39
CA THR A 262 -15.33 -30.15 34.85
C THR A 262 -14.88 -29.86 36.27
N GLN A 263 -14.57 -28.61 36.62
CA GLN A 263 -14.21 -28.21 37.98
C GLN A 263 -15.36 -28.45 38.97
N ALA A 264 -16.59 -28.09 38.58
CA ALA A 264 -17.77 -28.35 39.41
C ALA A 264 -18.00 -29.86 39.62
N GLY A 265 -17.83 -30.68 38.59
CA GLY A 265 -17.90 -32.13 38.69
C GLY A 265 -16.83 -32.72 39.60
N ASN A 266 -15.60 -32.22 39.49
CA ASN A 266 -14.50 -32.65 40.36
C ASN A 266 -14.72 -32.25 41.83
N ALA A 267 -15.24 -31.02 42.07
CA ALA A 267 -15.59 -30.57 43.40
C ALA A 267 -16.71 -31.42 44.05
N GLN A 268 -17.73 -31.77 43.26
CA GLN A 268 -18.78 -32.65 43.71
C GLN A 268 -18.26 -34.05 44.03
N ALA A 269 -17.42 -34.62 43.16
CA ALA A 269 -16.81 -35.95 43.40
C ALA A 269 -15.89 -35.93 44.64
N ALA A 270 -15.14 -34.83 44.85
CA ALA A 270 -14.34 -34.67 46.05
C ALA A 270 -15.21 -34.58 47.33
N PHE A 271 -16.32 -33.84 47.27
CA PHE A 271 -17.30 -33.77 48.37
C PHE A 271 -17.90 -35.12 48.66
N ASP A 272 -18.33 -35.86 47.64
CA ASP A 272 -18.90 -37.21 47.77
C ASP A 272 -17.88 -38.19 48.36
N ALA A 273 -16.59 -38.09 48.00
CA ALA A 273 -15.51 -38.88 48.56
C ALA A 273 -15.27 -38.57 50.06
N MET A 274 -15.35 -37.29 50.44
CA MET A 274 -15.23 -36.88 51.84
C MET A 274 -16.41 -37.35 52.73
N MET A 275 -17.59 -37.49 52.13
CA MET A 275 -18.79 -37.95 52.86
C MET A 275 -18.90 -39.49 52.97
N LYS A 276 -18.01 -40.24 52.30
CA LYS A 276 -17.90 -41.66 52.48
C LYS A 276 -17.33 -42.00 53.89
N PRO A 277 -17.87 -42.95 54.63
CA PRO A 277 -17.29 -43.36 55.91
C PRO A 277 -15.86 -43.87 55.70
N PRO A 278 -14.90 -43.50 56.60
CA PRO A 278 -13.51 -43.87 56.43
C PRO A 278 -13.39 -45.41 56.34
N PRO A 279 -12.55 -45.94 55.47
CA PRO A 279 -12.27 -47.37 55.42
C PRO A 279 -11.69 -47.81 56.78
N VAL A 280 -12.16 -48.88 57.27
CA VAL A 280 -11.70 -49.50 58.53
C VAL A 280 -10.18 -49.70 58.46
N ALA A 281 -9.49 -49.23 59.48
CA ALA A 281 -8.03 -49.20 59.58
C ALA A 281 -7.34 -50.49 59.15
N GLY A 282 -6.44 -50.46 58.21
CA GLY A 282 -5.70 -51.63 57.75
C GLY A 282 -4.58 -51.48 56.78
N THR A 283 -4.27 -50.23 56.24
CA THR A 283 -3.16 -50.09 55.34
C THR A 283 -2.22 -48.96 55.82
N PRO A 284 -0.96 -49.24 56.19
CA PRO A 284 0.00 -48.24 56.60
C PRO A 284 0.57 -47.56 55.37
N GLY A 285 0.56 -46.23 55.32
CA GLY A 285 1.52 -45.50 54.54
C GLY A 285 1.08 -44.41 53.57
N VAL A 286 -0.22 -44.13 53.40
CA VAL A 286 -0.65 -43.00 52.56
C VAL A 286 -1.39 -42.00 53.42
N SER A 287 -0.86 -40.78 53.51
CA SER A 287 -1.55 -39.70 54.21
C SER A 287 -2.86 -39.35 53.45
N ALA A 288 -3.90 -39.00 54.21
CA ALA A 288 -5.17 -38.54 53.62
C ALA A 288 -5.00 -37.45 52.59
N GLN A 289 -3.91 -36.72 52.68
CA GLN A 289 -3.51 -35.64 51.80
C GLN A 289 -2.88 -36.11 50.48
N GLU A 290 -2.19 -37.26 50.49
CA GLU A 290 -1.65 -37.91 49.28
C GLU A 290 -2.73 -38.66 48.49
N ALA A 291 -3.65 -39.34 49.17
CA ALA A 291 -4.83 -39.94 48.56
C ALA A 291 -5.71 -38.88 47.86
N TRP A 292 -5.85 -37.72 48.49
CA TRP A 292 -6.58 -36.58 47.91
C TRP A 292 -5.91 -35.98 46.66
N ARG A 293 -4.57 -35.93 46.63
CA ARG A 293 -3.78 -35.48 45.46
C ARG A 293 -3.89 -36.43 44.27
N ASN A 294 -3.92 -37.72 44.53
CA ASN A 294 -4.02 -38.74 43.47
C ASN A 294 -5.44 -38.85 42.91
N GLU A 295 -6.47 -38.57 43.70
CA GLU A 295 -7.88 -38.62 43.27
C GLU A 295 -8.33 -37.37 42.50
N LEU A 296 -7.75 -36.18 42.79
CA LEU A 296 -7.99 -34.94 42.04
C LEU A 296 -7.33 -34.92 40.66
N GLY A 297 -6.74 -36.01 40.21
CA GLY A 297 -6.08 -36.25 38.92
C GLY A 297 -6.01 -35.07 37.98
N GLY A 298 -4.79 -34.52 37.77
CA GLY A 298 -4.54 -33.54 36.71
C GLY A 298 -4.15 -32.16 37.18
N VAL A 299 -3.84 -31.95 38.46
CA VAL A 299 -3.27 -30.67 38.93
C VAL A 299 -1.93 -30.88 39.64
N THR A 300 -1.02 -29.95 39.39
CA THR A 300 0.31 -29.94 40.00
C THR A 300 0.43 -28.72 40.88
N ALA A 301 1.01 -28.89 42.06
CA ALA A 301 1.35 -27.79 42.97
C ALA A 301 2.50 -26.98 42.37
N VAL A 302 2.36 -25.68 42.33
CA VAL A 302 3.38 -24.76 41.85
C VAL A 302 3.56 -23.58 42.83
N GLU A 303 4.78 -23.05 42.89
CA GLU A 303 5.03 -21.86 43.70
C GLU A 303 4.47 -20.62 43.00
N ASP A 304 3.76 -19.78 43.75
CA ASP A 304 3.32 -18.46 43.24
C ASP A 304 4.53 -17.52 43.16
N PRO A 305 5.01 -17.18 41.95
CA PRO A 305 6.21 -16.36 41.78
C PRO A 305 6.04 -14.92 42.28
N ASN A 306 4.83 -14.50 42.62
CA ASN A 306 4.51 -13.19 43.13
C ASN A 306 4.21 -13.17 44.66
N SER A 307 4.20 -14.35 45.31
CA SER A 307 4.00 -14.46 46.73
C SER A 307 5.30 -14.26 47.50
N ARG A 308 5.26 -13.42 48.54
CA ARG A 308 6.38 -13.21 49.48
C ARG A 308 6.52 -14.34 50.50
N GLU A 309 5.50 -15.15 50.69
CA GLU A 309 5.38 -16.19 51.72
C GLU A 309 5.45 -17.63 51.16
N GLY A 310 5.77 -17.80 49.87
CA GLY A 310 5.89 -19.14 49.25
C GLY A 310 4.54 -19.89 49.14
N ASN A 311 3.45 -19.16 48.94
CA ASN A 311 2.14 -19.76 48.78
C ASN A 311 2.10 -20.67 47.52
N THR A 312 1.51 -21.81 47.66
CA THR A 312 1.37 -22.81 46.60
C THR A 312 0.05 -22.58 45.83
N LYS A 313 0.15 -22.48 44.50
CA LYS A 313 -1.01 -22.57 43.59
C LYS A 313 -1.06 -23.92 42.90
N TYR A 314 -2.23 -24.27 42.42
CA TYR A 314 -2.42 -25.49 41.63
C TYR A 314 -2.74 -25.10 40.17
N VAL A 315 -1.99 -25.67 39.25
CA VAL A 315 -2.16 -25.46 37.79
C VAL A 315 -2.36 -26.80 37.09
N SER A 316 -2.89 -26.81 35.90
CA SER A 316 -3.09 -28.05 35.13
C SER A 316 -1.75 -28.76 34.90
N SER A 317 -1.70 -30.04 35.19
CA SER A 317 -0.53 -30.88 34.92
C SER A 317 -0.40 -31.25 33.45
N SER A 318 -1.41 -30.98 32.63
CA SER A 318 -1.45 -31.32 31.20
C SER A 318 -0.81 -30.25 30.29
N THR A 319 -0.52 -29.04 30.76
CA THR A 319 0.06 -28.01 29.95
C THR A 319 1.60 -27.95 30.05
N ALA A 320 2.29 -27.65 28.96
CA ALA A 320 3.74 -27.64 28.92
C ALA A 320 4.36 -26.46 29.70
N VAL A 321 3.76 -25.28 29.62
CA VAL A 321 4.24 -24.05 30.26
C VAL A 321 3.08 -23.30 30.88
N THR A 322 3.32 -22.73 32.06
CA THR A 322 2.39 -21.84 32.75
C THR A 322 3.09 -20.52 33.05
N TRP A 323 2.44 -19.42 32.69
CA TRP A 323 2.89 -18.07 32.98
C TRP A 323 1.95 -17.38 33.95
N GLN A 324 2.48 -16.51 34.80
CA GLN A 324 1.68 -15.66 35.69
C GLN A 324 2.19 -14.23 35.65
N ASN A 325 1.26 -13.27 35.56
CA ASN A 325 1.60 -11.85 35.66
C ASN A 325 1.51 -11.34 37.12
N GLU A 326 1.90 -10.09 37.32
CA GLU A 326 1.88 -9.39 38.62
C GLU A 326 0.48 -9.20 39.19
N ASN A 327 -0.57 -9.26 38.35
CA ASN A 327 -1.97 -9.17 38.76
C ASN A 327 -2.56 -10.55 39.16
N GLY A 328 -1.77 -11.62 39.06
CA GLY A 328 -2.21 -12.98 39.37
C GLY A 328 -2.97 -13.68 38.24
N GLU A 329 -3.02 -13.08 37.05
CA GLU A 329 -3.57 -13.74 35.86
C GLU A 329 -2.63 -14.85 35.38
N VAL A 330 -3.19 -15.96 34.90
CA VAL A 330 -2.45 -17.16 34.52
C VAL A 330 -2.71 -17.48 33.04
N ILE A 331 -1.65 -17.77 32.30
CA ILE A 331 -1.70 -18.35 30.95
C ILE A 331 -1.11 -19.74 30.99
N GLU A 332 -1.88 -20.75 30.61
CA GLU A 332 -1.42 -22.12 30.46
C GLU A 332 -1.38 -22.46 28.96
N THR A 333 -0.24 -22.97 28.48
CA THR A 333 -0.04 -23.27 27.06
C THR A 333 0.87 -24.46 26.84
N ASP A 334 0.65 -25.18 25.74
CA ASP A 334 1.55 -26.21 25.24
C ASP A 334 2.60 -25.66 24.26
N ASP A 335 2.47 -24.40 23.85
CA ASP A 335 3.47 -23.71 23.02
C ASP A 335 4.62 -23.23 23.90
N VAL A 336 5.72 -23.97 23.86
CA VAL A 336 6.94 -23.66 24.62
C VAL A 336 7.68 -22.41 24.13
N ASN A 337 7.31 -21.89 22.95
CA ASN A 337 7.89 -20.68 22.37
C ASN A 337 7.04 -19.43 22.65
N LEU A 338 5.88 -19.58 23.24
CA LEU A 338 5.04 -18.43 23.60
C LEU A 338 5.74 -17.61 24.67
N ASP A 339 6.04 -16.35 24.36
CA ASP A 339 6.47 -15.35 25.34
C ASP A 339 5.39 -14.25 25.45
N PRO A 340 4.56 -14.28 26.50
CA PRO A 340 3.49 -13.31 26.66
C PRO A 340 4.00 -11.90 26.99
N ASN A 341 5.31 -11.69 27.23
CA ASN A 341 5.89 -10.37 27.38
C ASN A 341 6.05 -9.62 26.03
N ILE A 342 5.97 -10.32 24.92
CA ILE A 342 5.99 -9.70 23.59
C ILE A 342 4.66 -8.96 23.39
N ASN A 343 4.74 -7.61 23.25
CA ASN A 343 3.60 -6.71 23.10
C ASN A 343 2.64 -6.62 24.32
N SER A 344 3.08 -7.01 25.51
CA SER A 344 2.32 -6.86 26.75
C SER A 344 2.77 -5.65 27.55
N SER A 345 1.81 -4.94 28.17
CA SER A 345 2.08 -3.89 29.17
C SER A 345 2.32 -4.42 30.57
N THR A 346 2.13 -5.71 30.80
CA THR A 346 2.32 -6.41 32.08
C THR A 346 3.46 -7.41 31.99
N THR A 347 4.21 -7.58 33.09
CA THR A 347 5.33 -8.52 33.14
C THR A 347 4.83 -9.91 33.50
N TRP A 348 5.13 -10.90 32.67
CA TRP A 348 4.79 -12.29 32.88
C TRP A 348 6.02 -13.10 33.30
N LYS A 349 5.85 -14.02 34.25
CA LYS A 349 6.89 -14.92 34.74
C LYS A 349 6.45 -16.37 34.60
N VAL A 350 7.39 -17.21 34.22
CA VAL A 350 7.15 -18.68 34.16
C VAL A 350 6.97 -19.20 35.57
N VAL A 351 5.90 -19.93 35.78
CA VAL A 351 5.61 -20.62 37.05
C VAL A 351 6.39 -21.93 37.11
N ARG A 352 7.20 -22.11 38.13
CA ARG A 352 7.97 -23.34 38.31
C ARG A 352 7.06 -24.44 38.89
N ARG A 353 7.14 -25.63 38.32
CA ARG A 353 6.49 -26.83 38.83
C ARG A 353 7.44 -27.54 39.79
N TYR A 354 6.92 -28.04 40.86
CA TYR A 354 7.64 -28.89 41.84
C TYR A 354 7.31 -30.35 41.64
#